data_4ada8b137197ba91307918720cae3ff9
#
_entry.id   4ada8b137197ba91307918720cae3ff9
#
_cell.length_a   1.000
_cell.length_b   1.000
_cell.length_c   1.000
_cell.angle_alpha   90.00
_cell.angle_beta   90.00
_cell.angle_gamma   90.00
#
_symmetry.space_group_name_H-M   'P 1'
#
loop_
_entity.id
_entity.type
_entity.pdbx_description
1 polymer ?
#
loop_
_entity_poly.entity_id
_entity_poly.type
_entity_poly.pdbx_seq_one_letter_code
_entity_poly.pdbx_strand_id
1 'polypeptide(L)'
;AQMAAAHPTYVLPSEVTDAGWYRGPGKETDDECRARAKRVLERVRATASGLKDSRNVLVVAHYDFISAFLDAVLVPETTGEFARWRHHNTAVTVLDVEQATGDVALMKVNAAPHIYEADEGLLSGFPL
;
A
#
# COMPACT_ATOMS: atom_id res chain seq x y z
N ALA A 1 12.97 2.16 -21.14
CA ALA A 1 12.72 2.89 -22.41
C ALA A 1 11.23 2.94 -22.79
N GLN A 2 10.49 1.81 -22.81
CA GLN A 2 9.08 1.79 -23.26
C GLN A 2 8.13 2.57 -22.32
N MET A 3 8.26 2.45 -20.99
CA MET A 3 7.44 3.18 -20.03
C MET A 3 7.60 4.70 -20.15
N ALA A 4 8.83 5.17 -20.27
CA ALA A 4 9.11 6.61 -20.41
C ALA A 4 8.56 7.18 -21.74
N ALA A 5 8.53 6.38 -22.80
CA ALA A 5 7.93 6.78 -24.08
C ALA A 5 6.39 6.80 -24.03
N ALA A 6 5.79 5.81 -23.36
CA ALA A 6 4.32 5.71 -23.24
C ALA A 6 3.75 6.71 -22.20
N HIS A 7 4.54 7.06 -21.17
CA HIS A 7 4.11 7.89 -20.05
C HIS A 7 5.18 8.95 -19.73
N PRO A 8 5.37 9.97 -20.57
CA PRO A 8 6.47 10.94 -20.45
C PRO A 8 6.40 11.81 -19.18
N THR A 9 5.24 11.86 -18.52
CA THR A 9 5.05 12.59 -17.26
C THR A 9 5.41 11.78 -16.02
N TYR A 10 5.68 10.48 -16.17
CA TYR A 10 6.05 9.63 -15.05
C TYR A 10 7.52 9.81 -14.70
N VAL A 11 7.77 10.10 -13.42
CA VAL A 11 9.13 10.11 -12.88
C VAL A 11 9.43 8.70 -12.36
N LEU A 12 10.26 7.98 -13.09
CA LEU A 12 10.69 6.64 -12.69
C LEU A 12 11.84 6.75 -11.67
N PRO A 13 11.82 5.95 -10.59
CA PRO A 13 12.96 5.82 -9.71
C PRO A 13 14.20 5.33 -10.48
N SER A 14 15.40 5.75 -10.04
CA SER A 14 16.67 5.38 -10.67
C SER A 14 16.93 3.87 -10.67
N GLU A 15 16.30 3.16 -9.75
CA GLU A 15 16.38 1.70 -9.61
C GLU A 15 15.63 0.95 -10.71
N VAL A 16 14.68 1.61 -11.39
CA VAL A 16 13.96 1.03 -12.53
C VAL A 16 14.82 1.12 -13.78
N THR A 17 15.37 0.01 -14.20
CA THR A 17 16.26 -0.08 -15.37
C THR A 17 15.63 -0.93 -16.48
N ASP A 18 16.31 -1.06 -17.60
CA ASP A 18 15.87 -1.95 -18.70
C ASP A 18 15.84 -3.43 -18.29
N ALA A 19 16.57 -3.81 -17.23
CA ALA A 19 16.50 -5.14 -16.62
C ALA A 19 15.28 -5.32 -15.69
N GLY A 20 14.44 -4.31 -15.55
CA GLY A 20 13.28 -4.28 -14.67
C GLY A 20 13.56 -3.63 -13.31
N TRP A 21 12.60 -3.74 -12.43
CA TRP A 21 12.62 -3.13 -11.10
C TRP A 21 12.81 -4.16 -9.98
N TYR A 22 12.44 -5.42 -10.21
CA TYR A 22 12.54 -6.48 -9.21
C TYR A 22 13.95 -7.04 -9.16
N ARG A 23 14.58 -6.96 -8.01
CA ARG A 23 15.97 -7.40 -7.80
C ARG A 23 16.14 -8.40 -6.66
N GLY A 24 15.03 -8.93 -6.16
CA GLY A 24 15.07 -9.91 -5.07
C GLY A 24 15.55 -11.29 -5.52
N PRO A 25 16.21 -12.05 -4.66
CA PRO A 25 16.71 -13.41 -4.98
C PRO A 25 15.61 -14.47 -5.05
N GLY A 26 14.35 -14.10 -4.86
CA GLY A 26 13.22 -15.03 -4.86
C GLY A 26 11.94 -14.39 -4.30
N LYS A 27 11.00 -15.23 -3.91
CA LYS A 27 9.76 -14.76 -3.29
C LYS A 27 10.06 -14.22 -1.89
N GLU A 28 9.55 -13.02 -1.58
CA GLU A 28 9.63 -12.41 -0.25
C GLU A 28 8.89 -13.28 0.78
N THR A 29 9.49 -13.50 1.94
CA THR A 29 8.85 -14.15 3.08
C THR A 29 7.90 -13.20 3.81
N ASP A 30 7.01 -13.74 4.65
CA ASP A 30 6.09 -12.93 5.45
C ASP A 30 6.84 -11.96 6.39
N ASP A 31 7.97 -12.39 6.97
CA ASP A 31 8.80 -11.53 7.82
C ASP A 31 9.47 -10.39 7.04
N GLU A 32 9.96 -10.67 5.84
CA GLU A 32 10.53 -9.64 4.96
C GLU A 32 9.46 -8.65 4.50
N CYS A 33 8.25 -9.14 4.17
CA CYS A 33 7.10 -8.32 3.82
C CYS A 33 6.70 -7.40 4.99
N ARG A 34 6.65 -7.93 6.21
CA ARG A 34 6.38 -7.17 7.43
C ARG A 34 7.45 -6.10 7.69
N ALA A 35 8.72 -6.46 7.57
CA ALA A 35 9.82 -5.52 7.73
C ALA A 35 9.76 -4.40 6.68
N ARG A 36 9.39 -4.73 5.45
CA ARG A 36 9.16 -3.74 4.39
C ARG A 36 7.97 -2.84 4.70
N ALA A 37 6.87 -3.40 5.18
CA ALA A 37 5.68 -2.65 5.58
C ALA A 37 6.00 -1.62 6.68
N LYS A 38 6.76 -2.02 7.72
CA LYS A 38 7.24 -1.11 8.76
C LYS A 38 8.09 0.03 8.20
N ARG A 39 9.02 -0.26 7.30
CA ARG A 39 9.85 0.79 6.65
C ARG A 39 8.99 1.76 5.81
N VAL A 40 7.98 1.25 5.13
CA VAL A 40 7.06 2.09 4.34
C VAL A 40 6.22 2.97 5.27
N LEU A 41 5.75 2.45 6.41
CA LEU A 41 5.02 3.23 7.42
C LEU A 41 5.88 4.38 7.96
N GLU A 42 7.14 4.10 8.32
CA GLU A 42 8.07 5.16 8.76
C GLU A 42 8.28 6.23 7.69
N ARG A 43 8.38 5.81 6.43
CA ARG A 43 8.51 6.75 5.30
C ARG A 43 7.23 7.59 5.12
N VAL A 44 6.04 7.01 5.30
CA VAL A 44 4.77 7.74 5.25
C VAL A 44 4.71 8.78 6.36
N ARG A 45 5.06 8.42 7.61
CA ARG A 45 5.13 9.33 8.75
C ARG A 45 6.12 10.47 8.51
N ALA A 46 7.33 10.15 8.07
CA ALA A 46 8.34 11.16 7.76
C ALA A 46 7.90 12.10 6.61
N THR A 47 7.19 11.56 5.62
CA THR A 47 6.64 12.38 4.55
C THR A 47 5.56 13.31 5.10
N ALA A 48 4.63 12.82 5.91
CA ALA A 48 3.56 13.62 6.50
C ALA A 48 4.11 14.77 7.36
N SER A 49 5.09 14.50 8.20
CA SER A 49 5.70 15.52 9.08
C SER A 49 6.47 16.61 8.30
N GLY A 50 6.92 16.31 7.08
CA GLY A 50 7.61 17.27 6.21
C GLY A 50 6.68 18.12 5.33
N LEU A 51 5.38 17.83 5.30
CA LEU A 51 4.42 18.58 4.50
C LEU A 51 4.05 19.89 5.20
N LYS A 52 3.90 20.95 4.39
CA LYS A 52 3.44 22.27 4.87
C LYS A 52 1.93 22.46 4.75
N ASP A 53 1.27 21.55 4.08
CA ASP A 53 -0.15 21.56 3.77
C ASP A 53 -0.72 20.12 3.81
N SER A 54 -2.02 20.01 3.91
CA SER A 54 -2.70 18.72 3.81
C SER A 54 -2.66 18.22 2.36
N ARG A 55 -2.12 17.04 2.15
CA ARG A 55 -2.04 16.39 0.83
C ARG A 55 -2.53 14.96 0.89
N ASN A 56 -3.14 14.53 -0.21
CA ASN A 56 -3.43 13.14 -0.42
C ASN A 56 -2.25 12.45 -1.12
N VAL A 57 -1.80 11.35 -0.55
CA VAL A 57 -0.80 10.46 -1.15
C VAL A 57 -1.50 9.17 -1.56
N LEU A 58 -1.44 8.83 -2.84
CA LEU A 58 -1.99 7.57 -3.34
C LEU A 58 -0.86 6.53 -3.41
N VAL A 59 -1.09 5.41 -2.75
CA VAL A 59 -0.21 4.25 -2.80
C VAL A 59 -0.95 3.11 -3.49
N VAL A 60 -0.41 2.62 -4.61
CA VAL A 60 -0.93 1.45 -5.30
C VAL A 60 -0.11 0.24 -4.88
N ALA A 61 -0.77 -0.78 -4.35
CA ALA A 61 -0.11 -1.97 -3.82
C ALA A 61 -0.95 -3.23 -4.05
N HIS A 62 -0.40 -4.38 -3.65
CA HIS A 62 -1.04 -5.68 -3.76
C HIS A 62 -1.55 -6.18 -2.41
N TYR A 63 -2.48 -7.12 -2.45
CA TYR A 63 -3.20 -7.66 -1.30
C TYR A 63 -2.31 -8.03 -0.11
N ASP A 64 -1.27 -8.85 -0.32
CA ASP A 64 -0.40 -9.31 0.78
C ASP A 64 0.35 -8.14 1.44
N PHE A 65 0.85 -7.20 0.63
CA PHE A 65 1.52 -6.02 1.17
C PHE A 65 0.57 -5.09 1.92
N ILE A 66 -0.65 -4.88 1.40
CA ILE A 66 -1.66 -4.05 2.09
C ILE A 66 -1.99 -4.67 3.44
N SER A 67 -2.16 -6.00 3.50
CA SER A 67 -2.39 -6.72 4.74
C SER A 67 -1.26 -6.53 5.75
N ALA A 68 -0.01 -6.74 5.33
CA ALA A 68 1.17 -6.52 6.19
C ALA A 68 1.32 -5.05 6.63
N PHE A 69 0.93 -4.11 5.78
CA PHE A 69 0.98 -2.68 6.10
C PHE A 69 -0.08 -2.30 7.14
N LEU A 70 -1.31 -2.79 7.00
CA LEU A 70 -2.37 -2.57 7.99
C LEU A 70 -2.03 -3.23 9.32
N ASP A 71 -1.41 -4.40 9.32
CA ASP A 71 -0.89 -5.01 10.54
C ASP A 71 0.17 -4.12 11.21
N ALA A 72 1.10 -3.58 10.45
CA ALA A 72 2.11 -2.68 10.99
C ALA A 72 1.52 -1.40 11.60
N VAL A 73 0.38 -0.93 11.09
CA VAL A 73 -0.34 0.23 11.61
C VAL A 73 -1.16 -0.11 12.86
N LEU A 74 -1.93 -1.21 12.81
CA LEU A 74 -3.00 -1.49 13.77
C LEU A 74 -2.56 -2.45 14.88
N VAL A 75 -1.60 -3.34 14.60
CA VAL A 75 -1.13 -4.39 15.51
C VAL A 75 0.40 -4.54 15.46
N PRO A 76 1.14 -3.45 15.76
CA PRO A 76 2.59 -3.38 15.50
C PRO A 76 3.42 -4.43 16.25
N GLU A 77 2.90 -4.96 17.35
CA GLU A 77 3.58 -5.97 18.19
C GLU A 77 3.33 -7.42 17.74
N THR A 78 2.52 -7.63 16.70
CA THR A 78 2.22 -8.97 16.19
C THR A 78 3.47 -9.62 15.61
N THR A 79 3.69 -10.88 15.96
CA THR A 79 4.73 -11.75 15.42
C THR A 79 4.10 -12.94 14.69
N GLY A 80 4.84 -13.57 13.79
CA GLY A 80 4.33 -14.68 12.99
C GLY A 80 3.58 -14.23 11.73
N GLU A 81 2.57 -14.96 11.31
CA GLU A 81 1.76 -14.60 10.16
C GLU A 81 0.98 -13.31 10.43
N PHE A 82 0.93 -12.41 9.43
CA PHE A 82 0.11 -11.20 9.53
C PHE A 82 -1.37 -11.50 9.24
N ALA A 83 -2.28 -10.69 9.83
CA ALA A 83 -3.69 -10.81 9.56
C ALA A 83 -3.99 -10.57 8.08
N ARG A 84 -4.92 -11.34 7.53
CA ARG A 84 -5.34 -11.21 6.14
C ARG A 84 -6.50 -10.22 6.07
N TRP A 85 -6.17 -8.94 5.87
CA TRP A 85 -7.16 -7.89 5.64
C TRP A 85 -7.73 -8.01 4.24
N ARG A 86 -9.00 -8.37 4.11
CA ARG A 86 -9.63 -8.53 2.80
C ARG A 86 -9.63 -7.22 2.02
N HIS A 87 -9.17 -7.30 0.78
CA HIS A 87 -9.21 -6.19 -0.18
C HIS A 87 -9.67 -6.71 -1.53
N HIS A 88 -10.70 -6.07 -2.06
CA HIS A 88 -11.11 -6.29 -3.45
C HIS A 88 -10.14 -5.58 -4.40
N ASN A 89 -10.06 -6.08 -5.65
CA ASN A 89 -9.33 -5.35 -6.68
C ASN A 89 -9.90 -3.94 -6.82
N THR A 90 -9.02 -2.96 -6.97
CA THR A 90 -9.37 -1.53 -7.06
C THR A 90 -10.03 -0.92 -5.82
N ALA A 91 -10.21 -1.67 -4.73
CA ALA A 91 -10.72 -1.11 -3.49
C ALA A 91 -9.74 -0.12 -2.86
N VAL A 92 -10.29 0.83 -2.13
CA VAL A 92 -9.54 1.92 -1.49
C VAL A 92 -9.58 1.76 0.03
N THR A 93 -8.41 1.79 0.65
CA THR A 93 -8.24 1.95 2.09
C THR A 93 -7.70 3.35 2.36
N VAL A 94 -8.32 4.06 3.30
CA VAL A 94 -7.96 5.44 3.62
C VAL A 94 -7.41 5.50 5.03
N LEU A 95 -6.21 6.04 5.15
CA LEU A 95 -5.55 6.36 6.41
C LEU A 95 -5.39 7.88 6.49
N ASP A 96 -5.60 8.42 7.67
CA ASP A 96 -5.22 9.78 8.02
C ASP A 96 -3.97 9.75 8.91
N VAL A 97 -3.03 10.63 8.62
CA VAL A 97 -1.75 10.70 9.33
C VAL A 97 -1.60 12.09 9.93
N GLU A 98 -1.62 12.16 11.26
CA GLU A 98 -1.39 13.40 11.98
C GLU A 98 0.05 13.89 11.78
N GLN A 99 0.19 15.09 11.22
CA GLN A 99 1.50 15.64 10.86
C GLN A 99 2.41 15.89 12.05
N ALA A 100 1.83 16.28 13.19
CA ALA A 100 2.61 16.65 14.37
C ALA A 100 3.13 15.42 15.14
N THR A 101 2.34 14.37 15.23
CA THR A 101 2.63 13.17 16.05
C THR A 101 3.05 11.96 15.21
N GLY A 102 2.63 11.90 13.95
CA GLY A 102 2.76 10.72 13.11
C GLY A 102 1.74 9.62 13.44
N ASP A 103 0.75 9.94 14.29
CA ASP A 103 -0.34 9.01 14.59
C ASP A 103 -1.15 8.71 13.34
N VAL A 104 -1.59 7.47 13.23
CA VAL A 104 -2.32 7.00 12.05
C VAL A 104 -3.72 6.56 12.45
N ALA A 105 -4.73 7.15 11.82
CA ALA A 105 -6.12 6.78 11.98
C ALA A 105 -6.63 6.04 10.73
N LEU A 106 -7.27 4.89 10.92
CA LEU A 106 -7.91 4.14 9.85
C LEU A 106 -9.32 4.69 9.59
N MET A 107 -9.50 5.34 8.46
CA MET A 107 -10.76 6.01 8.09
C MET A 107 -11.70 5.11 7.31
N LYS A 108 -11.16 4.30 6.41
CA LYS A 108 -11.93 3.34 5.58
C LYS A 108 -11.06 2.14 5.26
N VAL A 109 -11.67 0.95 5.19
CA VAL A 109 -11.03 -0.29 4.73
C VAL A 109 -11.82 -0.88 3.58
N ASN A 110 -11.10 -1.31 2.55
CA ASN A 110 -11.68 -2.10 1.46
C ASN A 110 -12.93 -1.46 0.82
N ALA A 111 -12.97 -0.15 0.71
CA ALA A 111 -14.10 0.56 0.12
C ALA A 111 -14.06 0.45 -1.41
N ALA A 112 -15.12 -0.10 -1.98
CA ALA A 112 -15.25 -0.30 -3.41
C ALA A 112 -16.64 0.15 -3.94
N PRO A 113 -17.12 1.37 -3.63
CA PRO A 113 -18.45 1.82 -4.01
C PRO A 113 -18.65 1.82 -5.53
N HIS A 114 -17.62 2.13 -6.28
CA HIS A 114 -17.61 2.11 -7.74
C HIS A 114 -17.84 0.71 -8.34
N ILE A 115 -17.57 -0.36 -7.59
CA ILE A 115 -17.85 -1.74 -8.02
C ILE A 115 -19.30 -2.10 -7.65
N TYR A 116 -19.73 -1.83 -6.41
CA TYR A 116 -21.09 -2.13 -5.97
C TYR A 116 -22.15 -1.41 -6.80
N GLU A 117 -21.84 -0.19 -7.26
CA GLU A 117 -22.73 0.58 -8.13
C GLU A 117 -22.79 0.03 -9.57
N ALA A 118 -21.71 -0.59 -10.05
CA ALA A 118 -21.61 -1.11 -11.40
C ALA A 118 -22.09 -2.56 -11.51
N ASP A 119 -21.45 -3.47 -10.78
CA ASP A 119 -21.72 -4.92 -10.80
C ASP A 119 -21.03 -5.62 -9.62
N GLU A 120 -21.80 -6.16 -8.69
CA GLU A 120 -21.27 -6.92 -7.56
C GLU A 120 -20.44 -8.15 -7.98
N GLY A 121 -20.69 -8.70 -9.17
CA GLY A 121 -19.93 -9.81 -9.73
C GLY A 121 -18.46 -9.48 -10.01
N LEU A 122 -18.09 -8.19 -10.05
CA LEU A 122 -16.72 -7.75 -10.21
C LEU A 122 -15.92 -7.74 -8.90
N LEU A 123 -16.58 -7.95 -7.76
CA LEU A 123 -15.86 -8.11 -6.49
C LEU A 123 -14.98 -9.35 -6.55
N SER A 124 -13.71 -9.18 -6.19
CA SER A 124 -12.79 -10.32 -6.13
C SER A 124 -13.34 -11.37 -5.16
N GLY A 125 -13.72 -12.52 -5.73
CA GLY A 125 -14.31 -13.61 -4.96
C GLY A 125 -13.26 -14.22 -4.03
N PHE A 126 -13.24 -13.80 -2.78
CA PHE A 126 -12.75 -14.69 -1.74
C PHE A 126 -13.93 -15.56 -1.33
N PRO A 127 -13.85 -16.89 -1.39
CA PRO A 127 -14.90 -17.74 -0.86
C PRO A 127 -15.14 -17.35 0.61
N LEU A 128 -16.41 -17.16 0.95
CA LEU A 128 -16.85 -16.93 2.32
C LEU A 128 -16.57 -18.18 3.15
#